data_d3e880ed94438c67f86f348ba09ff4ed
#
_entry.id   d3e880ed94438c67f86f348ba09ff4ed
#
_cell.length_a   1.000
_cell.length_b   1.000
_cell.length_c   1.000
_cell.angle_alpha   90.00
_cell.angle_beta   90.00
_cell.angle_gamma   90.00
#
_symmetry.space_group_name_H-M   'P 1'
#
loop_
_entity.id
_entity.type
_entity.pdbx_description
1 polymer ?
#
loop_
_entity_poly.entity_id
_entity_poly.type
_entity_poly.pdbx_seq_one_letter_code
_entity_poly.pdbx_strand_id
1 'polypeptide(L)'
;MVKARLTGRQQVAEGTAAFTFALDGELTFEAGQTLDFTLPEPRYSDEKGNARTFSITSSPADLPSVTIATRLTGSAFKRSLMDGPIGTVVDVDGPFGSFTLHHKAARPALLLAGGIGITPFRSIIKNATERKLAHRIVLLYSNRNRGATAFLDDLQGWARENRNVSIVPVFTDETGFITAEVIRTHGPDLAAAIAYTAGPDAFVKAMRQALVDAGVDPDDVRTEEFPGY
;
A
#
# COMPACT_ATOMS: atom_id res chain seq x y z
N MET A 1 -7.92 3.92 -20.67
CA MET A 1 -7.25 5.19 -20.26
C MET A 1 -8.33 6.23 -19.94
N VAL A 2 -8.34 6.80 -18.75
CA VAL A 2 -9.25 7.89 -18.32
C VAL A 2 -8.42 9.09 -17.88
N LYS A 3 -8.99 10.30 -17.96
CA LYS A 3 -8.35 11.49 -17.38
C LYS A 3 -8.70 11.61 -15.92
N ALA A 4 -7.75 12.14 -15.14
CA ALA A 4 -7.98 12.45 -13.73
C ALA A 4 -7.39 13.82 -13.40
N ARG A 5 -7.98 14.49 -12.41
CA ARG A 5 -7.54 15.80 -11.94
C ARG A 5 -7.05 15.71 -10.52
N LEU A 6 -5.86 16.23 -10.28
CA LEU A 6 -5.33 16.37 -8.93
C LEU A 6 -6.24 17.30 -8.11
N THR A 7 -6.85 16.76 -7.07
CA THR A 7 -7.78 17.50 -6.17
C THR A 7 -7.19 17.78 -4.80
N GLY A 8 -6.17 17.01 -4.41
CA GLY A 8 -5.56 17.18 -3.10
C GLY A 8 -4.17 16.56 -3.02
N ARG A 9 -3.39 17.09 -2.09
CA ARG A 9 -2.12 16.51 -1.65
C ARG A 9 -1.98 16.69 -0.14
N GLN A 10 -1.42 15.69 0.49
CA GLN A 10 -1.23 15.67 1.93
C GLN A 10 0.10 15.00 2.27
N GLN A 11 0.88 15.60 3.16
CA GLN A 11 2.00 14.89 3.78
C GLN A 11 1.42 13.87 4.78
N VAL A 12 1.74 12.59 4.59
CA VAL A 12 1.19 11.47 5.38
C VAL A 12 2.22 10.81 6.29
N ALA A 13 3.49 11.13 6.08
CA ALA A 13 4.63 10.80 6.96
C ALA A 13 5.84 11.66 6.54
N GLU A 14 6.95 11.58 7.29
CA GLU A 14 8.21 12.22 6.92
C GLU A 14 8.64 11.80 5.50
N GLY A 15 8.81 12.78 4.61
CA GLY A 15 9.22 12.56 3.21
C GLY A 15 8.24 11.73 2.38
N THR A 16 6.96 11.64 2.79
CA THR A 16 5.94 10.85 2.10
C THR A 16 4.67 11.67 1.90
N ALA A 17 4.16 11.71 0.68
CA ALA A 17 2.94 12.42 0.33
C ALA A 17 1.91 11.50 -0.32
N ALA A 18 0.64 11.76 -0.04
CA ALA A 18 -0.52 11.24 -0.75
C ALA A 18 -1.05 12.29 -1.73
N PHE A 19 -1.53 11.82 -2.87
CA PHE A 19 -2.12 12.61 -3.94
C PHE A 19 -3.49 12.03 -4.26
N THR A 20 -4.51 12.88 -4.22
CA THR A 20 -5.88 12.50 -4.51
C THR A 20 -6.29 13.07 -5.86
N PHE A 21 -6.91 12.25 -6.67
CA PHE A 21 -7.38 12.59 -8.01
C PHE A 21 -8.87 12.30 -8.15
N ALA A 22 -9.59 13.19 -8.80
CA ALA A 22 -10.94 12.92 -9.29
C ALA A 22 -10.86 12.39 -10.72
N LEU A 23 -11.48 11.25 -10.99
CA LEU A 23 -11.55 10.64 -12.31
C LEU A 23 -12.64 11.33 -13.16
N ASP A 24 -12.33 11.60 -14.41
CA ASP A 24 -13.28 12.17 -15.40
C ASP A 24 -14.03 11.07 -16.19
N GLY A 25 -13.94 9.79 -15.76
CA GLY A 25 -14.55 8.63 -16.41
C GLY A 25 -14.78 7.47 -15.46
N GLU A 26 -15.36 6.40 -15.96
CA GLU A 26 -15.63 5.19 -15.17
C GLU A 26 -14.35 4.37 -15.00
N LEU A 27 -14.12 3.93 -13.78
CA LEU A 27 -13.10 2.99 -13.38
C LEU A 27 -13.69 2.03 -12.35
N THR A 28 -13.34 0.76 -12.45
CA THR A 28 -13.59 -0.23 -11.39
C THR A 28 -12.27 -0.92 -11.07
N PHE A 29 -12.00 -1.18 -9.80
CA PHE A 29 -10.78 -1.88 -9.38
C PHE A 29 -11.03 -2.72 -8.13
N GLU A 30 -10.14 -3.66 -7.89
CA GLU A 30 -10.06 -4.41 -6.63
C GLU A 30 -9.00 -3.79 -5.73
N ALA A 31 -9.30 -3.73 -4.41
CA ALA A 31 -8.35 -3.20 -3.43
C ALA A 31 -7.03 -3.99 -3.47
N GLY A 32 -5.91 -3.26 -3.59
CA GLY A 32 -4.56 -3.80 -3.77
C GLY A 32 -4.01 -3.70 -5.20
N GLN A 33 -4.84 -3.41 -6.21
CA GLN A 33 -4.40 -3.19 -7.59
C GLN A 33 -3.65 -1.87 -7.77
N THR A 34 -3.01 -1.73 -8.92
CA THR A 34 -2.20 -0.58 -9.35
C THR A 34 -2.84 0.16 -10.51
N LEU A 35 -2.43 1.42 -10.69
CA LEU A 35 -2.72 2.23 -11.87
C LEU A 35 -1.44 2.86 -12.40
N ASP A 36 -1.38 3.04 -13.71
CA ASP A 36 -0.36 3.84 -14.38
C ASP A 36 -0.83 5.28 -14.49
N PHE A 37 -0.01 6.20 -14.01
CA PHE A 37 -0.24 7.64 -14.10
C PHE A 37 0.75 8.25 -15.06
N THR A 38 0.26 8.96 -16.07
CA THR A 38 1.07 9.73 -17.03
C THR A 38 0.78 11.20 -16.87
N LEU A 39 1.82 12.02 -16.73
CA LEU A 39 1.74 13.48 -16.80
C LEU A 39 1.98 13.91 -18.24
N PRO A 40 0.95 14.33 -18.99
CA PRO A 40 1.12 14.76 -20.40
C PRO A 40 2.06 15.96 -20.52
N GLU A 41 1.97 16.89 -19.57
CA GLU A 41 2.77 18.11 -19.50
C GLU A 41 3.44 18.22 -18.13
N PRO A 42 4.53 17.44 -17.90
CA PRO A 42 5.21 17.48 -16.62
C PRO A 42 6.00 18.79 -16.47
N ARG A 43 5.94 19.40 -15.27
CA ARG A 43 6.73 20.60 -14.96
C ARG A 43 8.24 20.34 -14.96
N TYR A 44 8.63 19.13 -14.63
CA TYR A 44 10.02 18.66 -14.61
C TYR A 44 10.13 17.36 -15.39
N SER A 45 11.27 17.13 -16.04
CA SER A 45 11.55 15.92 -16.80
C SER A 45 12.85 15.26 -16.32
N ASP A 46 12.91 13.94 -16.41
CA ASP A 46 14.12 13.13 -16.22
C ASP A 46 14.11 11.94 -17.20
N GLU A 47 15.22 11.19 -17.24
CA GLU A 47 15.38 10.04 -18.14
C GLU A 47 14.35 8.92 -17.90
N LYS A 48 13.71 8.89 -16.74
CA LYS A 48 12.68 7.92 -16.40
C LYS A 48 11.31 8.24 -17.01
N GLY A 49 11.20 9.36 -17.73
CA GLY A 49 9.98 9.79 -18.42
C GLY A 49 8.88 10.25 -17.47
N ASN A 50 7.69 10.42 -18.04
CA ASN A 50 6.53 11.06 -17.42
C ASN A 50 5.43 10.10 -16.95
N ALA A 51 5.68 8.80 -16.91
CA ALA A 51 4.74 7.78 -16.45
C ALA A 51 5.26 7.01 -15.24
N ARG A 52 4.37 6.66 -14.30
CA ARG A 52 4.69 5.83 -13.13
C ARG A 52 3.50 5.00 -12.73
N THR A 53 3.79 3.77 -12.31
CA THR A 53 2.82 2.86 -11.69
C THR A 53 2.76 3.11 -10.18
N PHE A 54 1.55 3.14 -9.63
CA PHE A 54 1.32 3.24 -8.19
C PHE A 54 0.22 2.28 -7.75
N SER A 55 0.41 1.65 -6.58
CA SER A 55 -0.67 0.95 -5.91
C SER A 55 -1.75 1.94 -5.50
N ILE A 56 -3.01 1.58 -5.75
CA ILE A 56 -4.15 2.37 -5.31
C ILE A 56 -4.24 2.30 -3.79
N THR A 57 -4.23 3.46 -3.14
CA THR A 57 -4.22 3.58 -1.67
C THR A 57 -5.62 3.80 -1.09
N SER A 58 -6.55 4.33 -1.90
CA SER A 58 -7.98 4.47 -1.59
C SER A 58 -8.73 3.14 -1.72
N SER A 59 -9.94 3.06 -1.16
CA SER A 59 -10.86 1.92 -1.34
C SER A 59 -11.64 2.05 -2.65
N PRO A 60 -12.11 0.94 -3.26
CA PRO A 60 -13.06 1.01 -4.36
C PRO A 60 -14.34 1.82 -4.08
N ALA A 61 -14.74 1.91 -2.81
CA ALA A 61 -15.89 2.71 -2.39
C ALA A 61 -15.65 4.23 -2.45
N ASP A 62 -14.38 4.67 -2.57
CA ASP A 62 -14.05 6.09 -2.70
C ASP A 62 -14.26 6.66 -4.11
N LEU A 63 -14.50 5.79 -5.11
CA LEU A 63 -14.73 6.24 -6.50
C LEU A 63 -15.86 7.29 -6.58
N PRO A 64 -15.70 8.30 -7.43
CA PRO A 64 -14.68 8.50 -8.46
C PRO A 64 -13.35 9.10 -7.97
N SER A 65 -13.10 9.15 -6.67
CA SER A 65 -11.84 9.64 -6.11
C SER A 65 -10.82 8.50 -5.96
N VAL A 66 -9.61 8.70 -6.46
CA VAL A 66 -8.49 7.76 -6.33
C VAL A 66 -7.35 8.45 -5.61
N THR A 67 -6.76 7.76 -4.63
CA THR A 67 -5.58 8.24 -3.92
C THR A 67 -4.40 7.30 -4.16
N ILE A 68 -3.24 7.89 -4.42
CA ILE A 68 -1.94 7.21 -4.41
C ILE A 68 -1.05 7.84 -3.35
N ALA A 69 -0.03 7.12 -2.89
CA ALA A 69 0.97 7.70 -2.01
C ALA A 69 2.37 7.23 -2.38
N THR A 70 3.36 8.10 -2.17
CA THR A 70 4.74 7.82 -2.54
C THR A 70 5.74 8.57 -1.66
N ARG A 71 6.93 8.00 -1.50
CA ARG A 71 8.07 8.71 -0.94
C ARG A 71 8.57 9.77 -1.92
N LEU A 72 8.87 10.95 -1.40
CA LEU A 72 9.38 12.09 -2.18
C LEU A 72 10.89 11.92 -2.39
N THR A 73 11.27 11.10 -3.36
CA THR A 73 12.68 10.76 -3.66
C THR A 73 13.32 11.66 -4.72
N GLY A 74 12.71 12.82 -5.01
CA GLY A 74 13.29 13.82 -5.92
C GLY A 74 13.13 13.53 -7.41
N SER A 75 12.42 12.44 -7.84
CA SER A 75 12.15 12.20 -9.27
C SER A 75 11.33 13.33 -9.87
N ALA A 76 11.57 13.64 -11.15
CA ALA A 76 10.88 14.72 -11.87
C ALA A 76 9.35 14.55 -11.84
N PHE A 77 8.86 13.32 -11.98
CA PHE A 77 7.43 13.00 -11.87
C PHE A 77 6.84 13.41 -10.51
N LYS A 78 7.46 12.96 -9.41
CA LYS A 78 6.99 13.25 -8.04
C LYS A 78 7.07 14.74 -7.71
N ARG A 79 8.14 15.42 -8.15
CA ARG A 79 8.28 16.88 -8.03
C ARG A 79 7.19 17.61 -8.83
N SER A 80 6.89 17.15 -10.05
CA SER A 80 5.83 17.74 -10.87
C SER A 80 4.45 17.63 -10.20
N LEU A 81 4.16 16.51 -9.52
CA LEU A 81 2.93 16.36 -8.73
C LEU A 81 2.94 17.25 -7.48
N MET A 82 4.09 17.40 -6.81
CA MET A 82 4.17 18.24 -5.59
C MET A 82 4.03 19.73 -5.91
N ASP A 83 4.67 20.20 -6.96
CA ASP A 83 4.79 21.64 -7.28
C ASP A 83 3.75 22.11 -8.29
N GLY A 84 3.03 21.18 -8.94
CA GLY A 84 1.97 21.49 -9.90
C GLY A 84 0.74 22.08 -9.22
N PRO A 85 -0.12 22.83 -9.92
CA PRO A 85 -1.35 23.37 -9.34
C PRO A 85 -2.36 22.24 -9.04
N ILE A 86 -3.26 22.48 -8.08
CA ILE A 86 -4.50 21.71 -7.99
C ILE A 86 -5.26 21.87 -9.31
N GLY A 87 -5.84 20.78 -9.83
CA GLY A 87 -6.41 20.70 -11.16
C GLY A 87 -5.46 20.17 -12.23
N THR A 88 -4.17 19.90 -11.89
CA THR A 88 -3.24 19.22 -12.81
C THR A 88 -3.89 17.95 -13.36
N VAL A 89 -3.91 17.84 -14.69
CA VAL A 89 -4.50 16.68 -15.38
C VAL A 89 -3.43 15.60 -15.57
N VAL A 90 -3.82 14.37 -15.29
CA VAL A 90 -3.03 13.16 -15.55
C VAL A 90 -3.87 12.19 -16.40
N ASP A 91 -3.22 11.41 -17.22
CA ASP A 91 -3.83 10.24 -17.85
C ASP A 91 -3.62 9.02 -16.94
N VAL A 92 -4.68 8.23 -16.75
CA VAL A 92 -4.70 7.06 -15.88
C VAL A 92 -5.09 5.83 -16.69
N ASP A 93 -4.29 4.78 -16.59
CA ASP A 93 -4.55 3.49 -17.22
C ASP A 93 -4.54 2.36 -16.19
N GLY A 94 -5.31 1.30 -16.46
CA GLY A 94 -5.50 0.17 -15.57
C GLY A 94 -6.97 -0.11 -15.26
N PRO A 95 -7.27 -0.84 -14.15
CA PRO A 95 -6.34 -1.32 -13.12
C PRO A 95 -5.48 -2.50 -13.56
N PHE A 96 -4.32 -2.67 -12.93
CA PHE A 96 -3.40 -3.76 -13.17
C PHE A 96 -3.07 -4.52 -11.88
N GLY A 97 -2.50 -5.71 -12.03
CA GLY A 97 -2.00 -6.51 -10.92
C GLY A 97 -3.06 -7.41 -10.28
N SER A 98 -2.56 -8.44 -9.58
CA SER A 98 -3.33 -9.46 -8.87
C SER A 98 -3.02 -9.50 -7.37
N PHE A 99 -2.35 -8.48 -6.85
CA PHE A 99 -2.01 -8.37 -5.43
C PHE A 99 -3.22 -7.94 -4.60
N THR A 100 -4.27 -8.75 -4.64
CA THR A 100 -5.56 -8.50 -3.98
C THR A 100 -5.82 -9.50 -2.85
N LEU A 101 -6.72 -9.15 -1.93
CA LEU A 101 -7.11 -10.07 -0.85
C LEU A 101 -7.75 -11.32 -1.44
N HIS A 102 -7.32 -12.49 -0.97
CA HIS A 102 -7.86 -13.77 -1.41
C HIS A 102 -9.36 -13.94 -1.05
N HIS A 103 -10.08 -14.78 -1.79
CA HIS A 103 -11.52 -14.97 -1.58
C HIS A 103 -11.89 -15.94 -0.44
N LYS A 104 -10.93 -16.73 0.07
CA LYS A 104 -11.14 -17.77 1.09
C LYS A 104 -11.16 -17.15 2.50
N ALA A 105 -12.26 -16.57 2.93
CA ALA A 105 -12.38 -15.88 4.22
C ALA A 105 -12.07 -16.76 5.45
N ALA A 106 -12.16 -18.08 5.32
CA ALA A 106 -11.78 -19.02 6.39
C ALA A 106 -10.25 -19.05 6.63
N ARG A 107 -9.45 -18.65 5.65
CA ARG A 107 -7.99 -18.51 5.78
C ARG A 107 -7.66 -17.08 6.24
N PRO A 108 -6.84 -16.91 7.29
CA PRO A 108 -6.42 -15.57 7.69
C PRO A 108 -5.46 -14.94 6.67
N ALA A 109 -5.44 -13.60 6.60
CA ALA A 109 -4.48 -12.83 5.84
C ALA A 109 -3.43 -12.25 6.77
N LEU A 110 -2.15 -12.54 6.53
CA LEU A 110 -1.01 -11.94 7.20
C LEU A 110 -0.31 -10.97 6.26
N LEU A 111 -0.34 -9.68 6.59
CA LEU A 111 0.20 -8.61 5.76
C LEU A 111 1.48 -8.07 6.39
N LEU A 112 2.57 -8.00 5.62
CA LEU A 112 3.86 -7.44 6.05
C LEU A 112 4.19 -6.24 5.16
N ALA A 113 4.15 -5.04 5.73
CA ALA A 113 4.44 -3.80 5.03
C ALA A 113 5.77 -3.20 5.46
N GLY A 114 6.62 -2.85 4.49
CA GLY A 114 7.84 -2.04 4.71
C GLY A 114 7.67 -0.62 4.15
N GLY A 115 7.63 0.37 5.04
CA GLY A 115 7.52 1.78 4.63
C GLY A 115 6.32 2.05 3.73
N ILE A 116 6.56 2.56 2.51
CA ILE A 116 5.48 2.88 1.55
C ILE A 116 4.80 1.62 0.97
N GLY A 117 5.32 0.42 1.22
CA GLY A 117 4.63 -0.85 0.92
C GLY A 117 3.27 -1.00 1.60
N ILE A 118 2.91 -0.06 2.46
CA ILE A 118 1.58 0.04 3.07
C ILE A 118 0.47 0.35 2.06
N THR A 119 0.78 0.92 0.90
CA THR A 119 -0.21 1.47 -0.04
C THR A 119 -1.27 0.45 -0.49
N PRO A 120 -0.94 -0.76 -0.99
CA PRO A 120 -1.96 -1.75 -1.35
C PRO A 120 -2.72 -2.25 -0.11
N PHE A 121 -2.04 -2.41 1.03
CA PHE A 121 -2.67 -2.90 2.25
C PHE A 121 -3.65 -1.90 2.86
N ARG A 122 -3.37 -0.60 2.74
CA ARG A 122 -4.32 0.44 3.17
C ARG A 122 -5.64 0.32 2.41
N SER A 123 -5.59 0.15 1.09
CA SER A 123 -6.75 -0.09 0.26
C SER A 123 -7.50 -1.36 0.67
N ILE A 124 -6.78 -2.49 0.86
CA ILE A 124 -7.33 -3.78 1.26
C ILE A 124 -8.02 -3.68 2.63
N ILE A 125 -7.36 -3.09 3.64
CA ILE A 125 -7.89 -3.00 5.01
C ILE A 125 -9.11 -2.09 5.06
N LYS A 126 -9.07 -0.93 4.38
CA LYS A 126 -10.21 -0.03 4.27
C LYS A 126 -11.40 -0.73 3.63
N ASN A 127 -11.22 -1.33 2.46
CA ASN A 127 -12.26 -2.06 1.75
C ASN A 127 -12.82 -3.23 2.58
N ALA A 128 -11.97 -3.99 3.28
CA ALA A 128 -12.42 -5.08 4.15
C ALA A 128 -13.27 -4.58 5.31
N THR A 129 -12.95 -3.42 5.86
CA THR A 129 -13.71 -2.79 6.96
C THR A 129 -15.06 -2.25 6.47
N GLU A 130 -15.07 -1.49 5.38
CA GLU A 130 -16.29 -0.92 4.79
C GLU A 130 -17.30 -2.01 4.36
N ARG A 131 -16.80 -3.09 3.76
CA ARG A 131 -17.60 -4.22 3.29
C ARG A 131 -17.89 -5.26 4.37
N LYS A 132 -17.36 -5.08 5.58
CA LYS A 132 -17.48 -6.02 6.71
C LYS A 132 -17.08 -7.45 6.31
N LEU A 133 -15.95 -7.58 5.61
CA LEU A 133 -15.46 -8.89 5.19
C LEU A 133 -15.12 -9.76 6.40
N ALA A 134 -15.38 -11.06 6.29
CA ALA A 134 -15.13 -12.01 7.39
C ALA A 134 -13.67 -12.43 7.56
N HIS A 135 -12.76 -11.96 6.71
CA HIS A 135 -11.33 -12.27 6.79
C HIS A 135 -10.72 -11.76 8.09
N ARG A 136 -10.00 -12.63 8.80
CA ARG A 136 -9.09 -12.20 9.85
C ARG A 136 -7.82 -11.63 9.19
N ILE A 137 -7.53 -10.36 9.42
CA ILE A 137 -6.39 -9.66 8.83
C ILE A 137 -5.46 -9.21 9.95
N VAL A 138 -4.17 -9.57 9.86
CA VAL A 138 -3.13 -9.08 10.75
C VAL A 138 -2.09 -8.35 9.90
N LEU A 139 -1.82 -7.09 10.22
CA LEU A 139 -0.79 -6.28 9.58
C LEU A 139 0.39 -6.08 10.53
N LEU A 140 1.58 -6.54 10.12
CA LEU A 140 2.86 -6.15 10.71
C LEU A 140 3.44 -5.02 9.84
N TYR A 141 3.56 -3.81 10.41
CA TYR A 141 3.93 -2.60 9.66
C TYR A 141 5.26 -2.03 10.14
N SER A 142 6.32 -2.30 9.37
CA SER A 142 7.69 -1.91 9.70
C SER A 142 8.04 -0.54 9.15
N ASN A 143 8.52 0.33 10.03
CA ASN A 143 9.08 1.65 9.72
C ASN A 143 10.21 1.95 10.68
N ARG A 144 11.02 2.98 10.37
CA ARG A 144 12.10 3.40 11.25
C ARG A 144 11.54 3.85 12.60
N ASN A 145 10.56 4.75 12.59
CA ASN A 145 9.89 5.30 13.77
C ASN A 145 8.45 5.73 13.41
N ARG A 146 7.70 6.25 14.40
CA ARG A 146 6.32 6.69 14.21
C ARG A 146 6.18 7.82 13.18
N GLY A 147 7.10 8.79 13.13
CA GLY A 147 7.08 9.91 12.18
C GLY A 147 7.22 9.47 10.72
N ALA A 148 7.92 8.34 10.47
CA ALA A 148 8.08 7.74 9.16
C ALA A 148 6.91 6.81 8.75
N THR A 149 5.90 6.61 9.63
CA THR A 149 4.82 5.63 9.46
C THR A 149 3.58 6.27 8.86
N ALA A 150 3.41 6.14 7.55
CA ALA A 150 2.27 6.71 6.84
C ALA A 150 0.94 6.02 7.23
N PHE A 151 -0.13 6.78 7.35
CA PHE A 151 -1.51 6.32 7.58
C PHE A 151 -1.74 5.49 8.86
N LEU A 152 -0.85 5.56 9.84
CA LEU A 152 -0.96 4.74 11.04
C LEU A 152 -2.27 4.98 11.80
N ASP A 153 -2.69 6.24 11.92
CA ASP A 153 -3.90 6.60 12.65
C ASP A 153 -5.18 6.13 11.93
N ASP A 154 -5.21 6.18 10.58
CA ASP A 154 -6.29 5.60 9.77
C ASP A 154 -6.40 4.09 10.01
N LEU A 155 -5.28 3.38 9.88
CA LEU A 155 -5.21 1.93 10.06
C LEU A 155 -5.66 1.51 11.45
N GLN A 156 -5.21 2.21 12.49
CA GLN A 156 -5.63 1.97 13.87
C GLN A 156 -7.11 2.32 14.09
N GLY A 157 -7.62 3.34 13.38
CA GLY A 157 -9.05 3.69 13.35
C GLY A 157 -9.88 2.51 12.85
N TRP A 158 -9.54 1.99 11.68
CA TRP A 158 -10.25 0.83 11.11
C TRP A 158 -10.13 -0.44 11.94
N ALA A 159 -8.99 -0.68 12.59
CA ALA A 159 -8.86 -1.81 13.52
C ALA A 159 -9.76 -1.69 14.77
N ARG A 160 -10.10 -0.46 15.20
CA ARG A 160 -11.09 -0.25 16.27
C ARG A 160 -12.52 -0.51 15.78
N GLU A 161 -12.81 -0.22 14.51
CA GLU A 161 -14.12 -0.42 13.89
C GLU A 161 -14.36 -1.90 13.49
N ASN A 162 -13.29 -2.58 13.06
CA ASN A 162 -13.36 -3.95 12.55
C ASN A 162 -12.52 -4.90 13.42
N ARG A 163 -13.21 -5.71 14.26
CA ARG A 163 -12.56 -6.67 15.18
C ARG A 163 -11.76 -7.77 14.49
N ASN A 164 -11.96 -7.96 13.18
CA ASN A 164 -11.21 -8.93 12.38
C ASN A 164 -9.86 -8.37 11.90
N VAL A 165 -9.58 -7.08 12.12
CA VAL A 165 -8.34 -6.40 11.71
C VAL A 165 -7.48 -6.10 12.94
N SER A 166 -6.22 -6.49 12.88
CA SER A 166 -5.21 -6.16 13.89
C SER A 166 -4.01 -5.47 13.23
N ILE A 167 -3.56 -4.37 13.83
CA ILE A 167 -2.41 -3.59 13.34
C ILE A 167 -1.30 -3.63 14.38
N VAL A 168 -0.14 -4.11 13.98
CA VAL A 168 1.06 -4.20 14.83
C VAL A 168 2.15 -3.34 14.20
N PRO A 169 2.34 -2.09 14.63
CA PRO A 169 3.47 -1.29 14.19
C PRO A 169 4.78 -1.84 14.77
N VAL A 170 5.81 -1.91 13.93
CA VAL A 170 7.17 -2.33 14.31
C VAL A 170 8.11 -1.19 13.98
N PHE A 171 8.62 -0.51 15.00
CA PHE A 171 9.56 0.60 14.85
C PHE A 171 10.98 0.09 15.02
N THR A 172 11.75 0.11 13.92
CA THR A 172 13.08 -0.51 13.91
C THR A 172 14.08 0.20 14.83
N ASP A 173 13.88 1.48 15.13
CA ASP A 173 14.69 2.23 16.09
C ASP A 173 14.42 1.82 17.57
N GLU A 174 13.26 1.15 17.83
CA GLU A 174 12.84 0.77 19.17
C GLU A 174 12.93 -0.75 19.42
N THR A 175 12.40 -1.54 18.47
CA THR A 175 12.23 -3.00 18.65
C THR A 175 13.01 -3.83 17.65
N GLY A 176 13.74 -3.20 16.73
CA GLY A 176 14.43 -3.89 15.65
C GLY A 176 13.50 -4.32 14.50
N PHE A 177 13.99 -5.24 13.68
CA PHE A 177 13.30 -5.67 12.46
C PHE A 177 12.25 -6.76 12.74
N ILE A 178 11.31 -6.94 11.80
CA ILE A 178 10.41 -8.10 11.80
C ILE A 178 11.26 -9.36 11.56
N THR A 179 11.17 -10.29 12.51
CA THR A 179 11.82 -11.61 12.45
C THR A 179 10.76 -12.71 12.42
N ALA A 180 11.16 -13.96 12.17
CA ALA A 180 10.28 -15.12 12.27
C ALA A 180 9.63 -15.25 13.66
N GLU A 181 10.32 -14.82 14.72
CA GLU A 181 9.77 -14.81 16.08
C GLU A 181 8.67 -13.77 16.24
N VAL A 182 8.87 -12.54 15.74
CA VAL A 182 7.85 -11.49 15.72
C VAL A 182 6.62 -11.96 14.94
N ILE A 183 6.83 -12.64 13.80
CA ILE A 183 5.76 -13.21 13.00
C ILE A 183 4.98 -14.28 13.78
N ARG A 184 5.66 -15.21 14.48
CA ARG A 184 4.99 -16.23 15.31
C ARG A 184 4.22 -15.62 16.47
N THR A 185 4.77 -14.57 17.08
CA THR A 185 4.16 -13.92 18.26
C THR A 185 2.87 -13.18 17.91
N HIS A 186 2.84 -12.48 16.76
CA HIS A 186 1.76 -11.57 16.40
C HIS A 186 0.90 -12.08 15.25
N GLY A 187 1.37 -13.05 14.48
CA GLY A 187 0.65 -13.61 13.34
C GLY A 187 -0.60 -14.38 13.75
N PRO A 188 -1.48 -14.66 12.77
CA PRO A 188 -2.61 -15.57 12.96
C PRO A 188 -2.13 -17.03 12.97
N ASP A 189 -3.03 -17.99 12.75
CA ASP A 189 -2.65 -19.37 12.44
C ASP A 189 -1.82 -19.40 11.14
N LEU A 190 -0.48 -19.53 11.30
CA LEU A 190 0.47 -19.40 10.19
C LEU A 190 0.36 -20.55 9.17
N ALA A 191 -0.01 -21.75 9.63
CA ALA A 191 -0.18 -22.90 8.73
C ALA A 191 -1.40 -22.76 7.81
N ALA A 192 -2.40 -21.99 8.25
CA ALA A 192 -3.59 -21.71 7.44
C ALA A 192 -3.53 -20.36 6.71
N ALA A 193 -2.61 -19.48 7.08
CA ALA A 193 -2.55 -18.11 6.57
C ALA A 193 -2.17 -18.04 5.09
N ILE A 194 -2.69 -17.02 4.41
CA ILE A 194 -2.10 -16.50 3.17
C ILE A 194 -1.35 -15.22 3.54
N ALA A 195 -0.05 -15.21 3.30
CA ALA A 195 0.82 -14.10 3.63
C ALA A 195 1.06 -13.19 2.41
N TYR A 196 1.19 -11.91 2.69
CA TYR A 196 1.45 -10.87 1.70
C TYR A 196 2.60 -10.01 2.19
N THR A 197 3.56 -9.71 1.34
CA THR A 197 4.62 -8.76 1.68
C THR A 197 4.78 -7.72 0.60
N ALA A 198 4.85 -6.45 0.99
CA ALA A 198 5.03 -5.33 0.08
C ALA A 198 6.01 -4.29 0.65
N GLY A 199 6.87 -3.76 -0.22
CA GLY A 199 7.89 -2.78 0.15
C GLY A 199 9.12 -2.79 -0.75
N PRO A 200 10.26 -2.22 -0.30
CA PRO A 200 11.52 -2.29 -1.03
C PRO A 200 11.98 -3.75 -1.23
N ASP A 201 12.67 -4.04 -2.35
CA ASP A 201 13.14 -5.38 -2.72
C ASP A 201 13.84 -6.12 -1.56
N ALA A 202 14.74 -5.43 -0.85
CA ALA A 202 15.45 -6.01 0.29
C ALA A 202 14.50 -6.40 1.44
N PHE A 203 13.46 -5.60 1.70
CA PHE A 203 12.44 -5.91 2.69
C PHE A 203 11.62 -7.13 2.26
N VAL A 204 11.11 -7.15 1.03
CA VAL A 204 10.30 -8.25 0.50
C VAL A 204 11.07 -9.57 0.56
N LYS A 205 12.34 -9.56 0.13
CA LYS A 205 13.22 -10.74 0.19
C LYS A 205 13.42 -11.24 1.63
N ALA A 206 13.69 -10.34 2.57
CA ALA A 206 13.87 -10.69 3.98
C ALA A 206 12.57 -11.23 4.60
N MET A 207 11.42 -10.61 4.30
CA MET A 207 10.13 -11.04 4.83
C MET A 207 9.68 -12.38 4.26
N ARG A 208 9.96 -12.65 2.98
CA ARG A 208 9.68 -13.97 2.39
C ARG A 208 10.42 -15.08 3.12
N GLN A 209 11.71 -14.88 3.43
CA GLN A 209 12.47 -15.86 4.21
C GLN A 209 11.93 -15.99 5.64
N ALA A 210 11.66 -14.86 6.32
CA ALA A 210 11.14 -14.86 7.68
C ALA A 210 9.76 -15.54 7.81
N LEU A 211 8.89 -15.41 6.78
CA LEU A 211 7.59 -16.09 6.71
C LEU A 211 7.76 -17.61 6.63
N VAL A 212 8.65 -18.09 5.77
CA VAL A 212 8.96 -19.52 5.63
C VAL A 212 9.56 -20.06 6.92
N ASP A 213 10.52 -19.36 7.52
CA ASP A 213 11.13 -19.72 8.80
C ASP A 213 10.11 -19.71 9.95
N ALA A 214 9.07 -18.91 9.85
CA ALA A 214 7.97 -18.86 10.82
C ALA A 214 6.97 -20.02 10.66
N GLY A 215 6.96 -20.73 9.52
CA GLY A 215 6.09 -21.87 9.24
C GLY A 215 4.97 -21.59 8.24
N VAL A 216 5.02 -20.49 7.50
CA VAL A 216 4.10 -20.24 6.38
C VAL A 216 4.55 -21.05 5.16
N ASP A 217 3.62 -21.68 4.45
CA ASP A 217 3.91 -22.38 3.20
C ASP A 217 4.42 -21.38 2.15
N PRO A 218 5.56 -21.63 1.49
CA PRO A 218 6.09 -20.75 0.45
C PRO A 218 5.10 -20.46 -0.70
N ASP A 219 4.22 -21.40 -1.02
CA ASP A 219 3.21 -21.27 -2.08
C ASP A 219 2.05 -20.30 -1.67
N ASP A 220 1.91 -20.06 -0.37
CA ASP A 220 0.93 -19.12 0.18
C ASP A 220 1.51 -17.71 0.41
N VAL A 221 2.76 -17.44 -0.02
CA VAL A 221 3.40 -16.12 0.10
C VAL A 221 3.26 -15.33 -1.21
N ARG A 222 2.56 -14.21 -1.16
CA ARG A 222 2.39 -13.26 -2.26
C ARG A 222 3.27 -12.02 -2.02
N THR A 223 3.88 -11.51 -3.08
CA THR A 223 4.85 -10.41 -2.98
C THR A 223 4.54 -9.28 -3.94
N GLU A 224 4.79 -8.04 -3.52
CA GLU A 224 4.80 -6.86 -4.39
C GLU A 224 6.03 -6.01 -4.07
N GLU A 225 6.90 -5.83 -5.05
CA GLU A 225 8.16 -5.12 -4.92
C GLU A 225 8.05 -3.72 -5.50
N PHE A 226 8.59 -2.73 -4.78
CA PHE A 226 8.61 -1.33 -5.23
C PHE A 226 10.03 -0.93 -5.60
N PRO A 227 10.41 -1.05 -6.88
CA PRO A 227 11.76 -0.69 -7.31
C PRO A 227 11.98 0.83 -7.24
N GLY A 228 13.18 1.24 -6.83
CA GLY A 228 13.60 2.65 -6.89
C GLY A 228 13.41 3.48 -5.62
N TYR A 229 13.43 2.84 -4.47
CA TYR A 229 13.49 3.47 -3.15
C TYR A 229 14.88 3.37 -2.53
#